data_2eb9be89aa726a6c81d72e766c67be90
#
_entry.id   2eb9be89aa726a6c81d72e766c67be90
#
_cell.length_a   1.000
_cell.length_b   1.000
_cell.length_c   1.000
_cell.angle_alpha   90.00
_cell.angle_beta   90.00
_cell.angle_gamma   90.00
#
_symmetry.space_group_name_H-M   'P 1'
#
loop_
_entity.id
_entity.type
_entity.pdbx_description
1 polymer ?
#
loop_
_entity_poly.entity_id
_entity_poly.type
_entity_poly.pdbx_seq_one_letter_code
_entity_poly.pdbx_strand_id
1 'polypeptide(L)'
;ITGSGEMFSMRDPWGIRPAFYYKNDEIVVVASERPVLQTTFDLEAEEVQELMPGMALLVKKNGECTIERIMEQKGDSACSFERIYFSRGSDKDIYQERKQLGEQLTQPILKAVDYDVDHTVFSYIPNTAEVAYYGMLSGFKKYLNETKIEQIANLDHVPSKEELYDILGDFVRSEKIAWKDIKLRTFITEGN
;
A
#
# COMPACT_ATOMS: atom_id res chain seq x y z
N ILE A 1 18.16 10.62 21.43
CA ILE A 1 18.14 11.32 22.73
C ILE A 1 19.58 11.63 23.09
N THR A 2 19.89 12.86 23.48
CA THR A 2 21.21 13.30 23.93
C THR A 2 21.43 12.93 25.41
N GLY A 3 22.69 12.94 25.83
CA GLY A 3 23.04 12.75 27.26
C GLY A 3 22.53 13.86 28.19
N SER A 4 22.19 15.03 27.64
CA SER A 4 21.57 16.15 28.35
C SER A 4 20.04 16.03 28.50
N GLY A 5 19.41 15.02 27.88
CA GLY A 5 17.97 14.76 27.94
C GLY A 5 17.16 15.46 26.87
N GLU A 6 17.78 16.00 25.85
CA GLU A 6 17.10 16.53 24.67
C GLU A 6 16.84 15.39 23.67
N MET A 7 15.81 15.54 22.86
CA MET A 7 15.48 14.60 21.78
C MET A 7 15.51 15.32 20.43
N PHE A 8 15.98 14.63 19.41
CA PHE A 8 15.78 15.07 18.04
C PHE A 8 15.45 13.88 17.13
N SER A 9 14.68 14.17 16.11
CA SER A 9 14.42 13.30 14.97
C SER A 9 14.61 14.10 13.70
N MET A 10 15.26 13.53 12.71
CA MET A 10 15.49 14.20 11.43
C MET A 10 15.19 13.27 10.28
N ARG A 11 14.75 13.86 9.17
CA ARG A 11 14.54 13.15 7.92
C ARG A 11 15.58 13.60 6.89
N ASP A 12 16.10 12.65 6.12
CA ASP A 12 17.06 12.93 5.07
C ASP A 12 16.49 13.85 3.98
N PRO A 13 17.33 14.58 3.23
CA PRO A 13 16.87 15.58 2.26
C PRO A 13 16.21 14.99 1.01
N TRP A 14 16.29 13.67 0.81
CA TRP A 14 15.64 12.96 -0.30
C TRP A 14 14.32 12.30 0.10
N GLY A 15 14.00 12.28 1.41
CA GLY A 15 12.81 11.63 1.93
C GLY A 15 12.78 10.11 1.77
N ILE A 16 13.95 9.46 1.80
CA ILE A 16 14.10 8.02 1.53
C ILE A 16 13.25 7.18 2.49
N ARG A 17 13.34 7.46 3.79
CA ARG A 17 12.54 6.79 4.82
C ARG A 17 11.45 7.72 5.33
N PRO A 18 10.24 7.22 5.59
CA PRO A 18 9.18 8.02 6.20
C PRO A 18 9.49 8.30 7.67
N ALA A 19 8.99 9.43 8.16
CA ALA A 19 8.97 9.77 9.58
C ALA A 19 7.68 10.53 9.87
N PHE A 20 6.97 10.09 10.88
CA PHE A 20 5.72 10.69 11.34
C PHE A 20 5.84 11.10 12.80
N TYR A 21 5.12 12.14 13.18
CA TYR A 21 5.10 12.60 14.56
C TYR A 21 3.71 13.05 14.99
N TYR A 22 3.50 12.98 16.28
CA TYR A 22 2.37 13.59 16.97
C TYR A 22 2.90 14.36 18.18
N LYS A 23 2.30 15.50 18.46
CA LYS A 23 2.60 16.28 19.67
C LYS A 23 1.35 16.90 20.24
N ASN A 24 1.28 16.93 21.55
CA ASN A 24 0.32 17.71 22.33
C ASN A 24 1.04 18.37 23.52
N ASP A 25 0.30 18.85 24.51
CA ASP A 25 0.86 19.55 25.67
C ASP A 25 1.63 18.61 26.61
N GLU A 26 1.42 17.28 26.52
CA GLU A 26 2.00 16.29 27.43
C GLU A 26 3.13 15.49 26.78
N ILE A 27 3.01 15.17 25.48
CA ILE A 27 3.93 14.23 24.81
C ILE A 27 4.33 14.72 23.42
N VAL A 28 5.53 14.31 23.01
CA VAL A 28 6.01 14.33 21.63
C VAL A 28 6.46 12.94 21.26
N VAL A 29 5.89 12.37 20.22
CA VAL A 29 6.21 11.02 19.75
C VAL A 29 6.55 11.03 18.27
N VAL A 30 7.50 10.16 17.88
CA VAL A 30 7.95 10.00 16.50
C VAL A 30 7.99 8.52 16.16
N ALA A 31 7.52 8.17 14.98
CA ALA A 31 7.59 6.82 14.45
C ALA A 31 7.88 6.83 12.95
N SER A 32 8.36 5.71 12.43
CA SER A 32 8.53 5.51 10.99
C SER A 32 7.23 5.22 10.24
N GLU A 33 6.15 4.93 10.98
CA GLU A 33 4.86 4.54 10.40
C GLU A 33 3.70 5.27 11.12
N ARG A 34 2.80 5.90 10.35
CA ARG A 34 1.60 6.58 10.86
C ARG A 34 0.67 5.67 11.67
N PRO A 35 0.33 4.44 11.21
CA PRO A 35 -0.59 3.58 11.94
C PRO A 35 -0.12 3.18 13.34
N VAL A 36 1.18 3.21 13.58
CA VAL A 36 1.73 2.95 14.92
C VAL A 36 1.29 4.04 15.90
N LEU A 37 1.40 5.30 15.50
CA LEU A 37 0.97 6.45 16.31
C LEU A 37 -0.55 6.45 16.51
N GLN A 38 -1.30 6.24 15.42
CA GLN A 38 -2.76 6.18 15.45
C GLN A 38 -3.26 5.12 16.43
N THR A 39 -2.76 3.89 16.32
CA THR A 39 -3.21 2.78 17.16
C THR A 39 -2.77 2.92 18.62
N THR A 40 -1.59 3.49 18.86
CA THR A 40 -1.05 3.59 20.23
C THR A 40 -1.71 4.70 21.03
N PHE A 41 -2.07 5.80 20.38
CA PHE A 41 -2.59 7.00 21.03
C PHE A 41 -4.06 7.33 20.69
N ASP A 42 -4.73 6.41 19.97
CA ASP A 42 -6.12 6.56 19.51
C ASP A 42 -6.34 7.86 18.71
N LEU A 43 -5.50 8.06 17.69
CA LEU A 43 -5.47 9.27 16.89
C LEU A 43 -6.12 9.07 15.53
N GLU A 44 -6.77 10.12 15.03
CA GLU A 44 -7.17 10.19 13.63
C GLU A 44 -5.96 10.40 12.71
N ALA A 45 -6.12 10.08 11.42
CA ALA A 45 -5.00 10.17 10.46
C ALA A 45 -4.48 11.60 10.29
N GLU A 46 -5.34 12.58 10.43
CA GLU A 46 -5.08 14.00 10.28
C GLU A 46 -4.31 14.61 11.45
N GLU A 47 -4.34 13.96 12.62
CA GLU A 47 -3.60 14.39 13.80
C GLU A 47 -2.12 13.99 13.74
N VAL A 48 -1.81 12.94 12.98
CA VAL A 48 -0.44 12.46 12.77
C VAL A 48 0.19 13.18 11.58
N GLN A 49 1.24 13.91 11.85
CA GLN A 49 1.92 14.72 10.84
C GLN A 49 3.16 14.02 10.30
N GLU A 50 3.45 14.24 9.03
CA GLU A 50 4.68 13.75 8.40
C GLU A 50 5.81 14.76 8.60
N LEU A 51 6.97 14.29 9.01
CA LEU A 51 8.18 15.11 9.04
C LEU A 51 8.73 15.19 7.62
N MET A 52 8.74 16.39 7.06
CA MET A 52 9.13 16.61 5.67
C MET A 52 10.63 16.39 5.45
N PRO A 53 11.05 16.02 4.21
CA PRO A 53 12.46 15.86 3.88
C PRO A 53 13.32 17.07 4.22
N GLY A 54 14.48 16.85 4.84
CA GLY A 54 15.39 17.88 5.29
C GLY A 54 14.97 18.63 6.55
N MET A 55 13.88 18.21 7.20
CA MET A 55 13.39 18.78 8.46
C MET A 55 13.90 17.96 9.66
N ALA A 56 14.04 18.66 10.78
CA ALA A 56 14.27 18.04 12.09
C ALA A 56 13.21 18.50 13.09
N LEU A 57 12.73 17.57 13.89
CA LEU A 57 11.94 17.82 15.08
C LEU A 57 12.89 17.81 16.28
N LEU A 58 12.91 18.88 17.03
CA LEU A 58 13.80 19.11 18.17
C LEU A 58 12.96 19.30 19.43
N VAL A 59 13.29 18.58 20.47
CA VAL A 59 12.63 18.70 21.78
C VAL A 59 13.68 19.00 22.83
N LYS A 60 13.58 20.18 23.43
CA LYS A 60 14.45 20.59 24.53
C LYS A 60 14.04 19.92 25.84
N LYS A 61 14.94 19.91 26.81
CA LYS A 61 14.70 19.37 28.16
C LYS A 61 13.51 20.01 28.88
N ASN A 62 13.20 21.25 28.56
CA ASN A 62 12.05 21.99 29.13
C ASN A 62 10.71 21.66 28.47
N GLY A 63 10.67 20.72 27.49
CA GLY A 63 9.49 20.35 26.72
C GLY A 63 9.24 21.20 25.48
N GLU A 64 10.01 22.26 25.24
CA GLU A 64 9.85 23.06 24.03
C GLU A 64 10.17 22.22 22.78
N CYS A 65 9.20 22.15 21.87
CA CYS A 65 9.28 21.38 20.64
C CYS A 65 9.24 22.30 19.42
N THR A 66 10.28 22.27 18.59
CA THR A 66 10.38 23.01 17.33
C THR A 66 10.60 22.09 16.16
N ILE A 67 10.19 22.52 14.96
CA ILE A 67 10.45 21.83 13.70
C ILE A 67 11.20 22.80 12.81
N GLU A 68 12.39 22.42 12.43
CA GLU A 68 13.32 23.29 11.73
C GLU A 68 13.86 22.64 10.46
N ARG A 69 14.08 23.43 9.42
CA ARG A 69 14.77 22.98 8.23
C ARG A 69 16.27 22.98 8.50
N ILE A 70 16.87 21.80 8.52
CA ILE A 70 18.31 21.60 8.73
C ILE A 70 19.08 21.35 7.42
N MET A 71 18.38 20.90 6.38
CA MET A 71 18.92 20.69 5.03
C MET A 71 17.88 21.08 3.99
N GLU A 72 18.34 21.59 2.85
CA GLU A 72 17.46 21.80 1.72
C GLU A 72 16.97 20.44 1.17
N GLN A 73 15.68 20.38 0.85
CA GLN A 73 15.12 19.22 0.17
C GLN A 73 15.76 19.10 -1.22
N LYS A 74 16.32 17.95 -1.52
CA LYS A 74 17.02 17.66 -2.80
C LYS A 74 16.14 16.92 -3.81
N GLY A 75 15.01 16.41 -3.37
CA GLY A 75 14.06 15.66 -4.19
C GLY A 75 13.09 14.85 -3.35
N ASP A 76 12.31 14.00 -4.01
CA ASP A 76 11.49 12.98 -3.40
C ASP A 76 11.91 11.62 -3.97
N SER A 77 12.62 10.85 -3.17
CA SER A 77 13.15 9.53 -3.52
C SER A 77 12.72 8.50 -2.48
N ALA A 78 11.42 8.51 -2.17
CA ALA A 78 10.84 7.57 -1.23
C ALA A 78 11.21 6.13 -1.60
N CYS A 79 11.67 5.36 -0.63
CA CYS A 79 12.08 3.98 -0.84
C CYS A 79 10.87 3.13 -1.22
N SER A 80 10.85 2.60 -2.45
CA SER A 80 9.77 1.72 -2.93
C SER A 80 9.64 0.45 -2.09
N PHE A 81 10.75 -0.05 -1.53
CA PHE A 81 10.74 -1.22 -0.66
C PHE A 81 10.01 -0.94 0.67
N GLU A 82 10.14 0.28 1.21
CA GLU A 82 9.32 0.71 2.34
C GLU A 82 7.83 0.65 2.01
N ARG A 83 7.44 1.21 0.90
CA ARG A 83 6.03 1.34 0.52
C ARG A 83 5.39 0.01 0.13
N ILE A 84 6.14 -0.85 -0.55
CA ILE A 84 5.62 -2.15 -1.03
C ILE A 84 5.67 -3.22 0.07
N TYR A 85 6.69 -3.21 0.93
CA TYR A 85 6.97 -4.33 1.80
C TYR A 85 6.94 -4.00 3.30
N PHE A 86 7.67 -2.97 3.76
CA PHE A 86 7.80 -2.68 5.19
C PHE A 86 6.62 -1.93 5.78
N SER A 87 6.10 -0.92 5.09
CA SER A 87 4.98 -0.12 5.60
C SER A 87 3.74 -0.97 5.81
N ARG A 88 2.96 -0.64 6.82
CA ARG A 88 1.72 -1.35 7.13
C ARG A 88 0.67 -1.11 6.05
N GLY A 89 0.07 -2.20 5.58
CA GLY A 89 -1.03 -2.14 4.61
C GLY A 89 -2.33 -1.53 5.16
N SER A 90 -2.41 -1.26 6.47
CA SER A 90 -3.51 -0.52 7.10
C SER A 90 -3.36 1.00 7.02
N ASP A 91 -2.19 1.52 6.62
CA ASP A 91 -2.04 2.93 6.30
C ASP A 91 -2.86 3.27 5.05
N LYS A 92 -3.66 4.35 5.11
CA LYS A 92 -4.56 4.79 4.06
C LYS A 92 -3.84 4.97 2.71
N ASP A 93 -2.71 5.65 2.72
CA ASP A 93 -1.98 5.98 1.50
C ASP A 93 -1.27 4.74 0.94
N ILE A 94 -0.65 3.95 1.81
CA ILE A 94 0.00 2.69 1.44
C ILE A 94 -1.00 1.69 0.87
N TYR A 95 -2.19 1.59 1.47
CA TYR A 95 -3.27 0.75 0.97
C TYR A 95 -3.65 1.12 -0.46
N GLN A 96 -3.89 2.42 -0.72
CA GLN A 96 -4.28 2.91 -2.03
C GLN A 96 -3.16 2.70 -3.07
N GLU A 97 -1.92 2.99 -2.74
CA GLU A 97 -0.79 2.76 -3.62
C GLU A 97 -0.64 1.29 -4.02
N ARG A 98 -0.70 0.38 -3.04
CA ARG A 98 -0.60 -1.06 -3.31
C ARG A 98 -1.76 -1.54 -4.17
N LYS A 99 -2.96 -1.02 -3.95
CA LYS A 99 -4.12 -1.33 -4.77
C LYS A 99 -3.94 -0.84 -6.22
N GLN A 100 -3.48 0.39 -6.41
CA GLN A 100 -3.18 0.94 -7.73
C GLN A 100 -2.09 0.15 -8.46
N LEU A 101 -1.02 -0.26 -7.76
CA LEU A 101 0.00 -1.14 -8.32
C LEU A 101 -0.59 -2.45 -8.84
N GLY A 102 -1.51 -3.04 -8.09
CA GLY A 102 -2.24 -4.23 -8.51
C GLY A 102 -3.08 -4.00 -9.77
N GLU A 103 -3.81 -2.89 -9.85
CA GLU A 103 -4.58 -2.52 -11.04
C GLU A 103 -3.69 -2.36 -12.28
N GLN A 104 -2.50 -1.78 -12.14
CA GLN A 104 -1.56 -1.63 -13.24
C GLN A 104 -0.99 -2.96 -13.75
N LEU A 105 -1.00 -4.01 -12.93
CA LEU A 105 -0.58 -5.35 -13.34
C LEU A 105 -1.62 -6.07 -14.22
N THR A 106 -2.83 -5.56 -14.33
CA THR A 106 -3.93 -6.22 -15.08
C THR A 106 -3.54 -6.53 -16.51
N GLN A 107 -3.12 -5.54 -17.28
CA GLN A 107 -2.78 -5.74 -18.69
C GLN A 107 -1.54 -6.63 -18.91
N PRO A 108 -0.42 -6.45 -18.20
CA PRO A 108 0.70 -7.39 -18.27
C PRO A 108 0.31 -8.83 -17.96
N ILE A 109 -0.56 -9.07 -16.98
CA ILE A 109 -0.99 -10.42 -16.59
C ILE A 109 -1.92 -11.00 -17.66
N LEU A 110 -2.92 -10.26 -18.12
CA LEU A 110 -3.82 -10.70 -19.21
C LEU A 110 -3.00 -11.13 -20.44
N LYS A 111 -2.02 -10.32 -20.80
CA LYS A 111 -1.12 -10.66 -21.92
C LYS A 111 -0.29 -11.92 -21.65
N ALA A 112 0.16 -12.13 -20.41
CA ALA A 112 0.96 -13.31 -20.04
C ALA A 112 0.16 -14.62 -20.08
N VAL A 113 -1.17 -14.53 -19.91
CA VAL A 113 -2.09 -15.71 -20.02
C VAL A 113 -2.84 -15.74 -21.36
N ASP A 114 -2.36 -15.01 -22.37
CA ASP A 114 -2.99 -14.92 -23.69
C ASP A 114 -4.49 -14.54 -23.64
N TYR A 115 -4.89 -13.72 -22.64
CA TYR A 115 -6.27 -13.32 -22.36
C TYR A 115 -7.22 -14.48 -22.02
N ASP A 116 -6.70 -15.67 -21.77
CA ASP A 116 -7.49 -16.85 -21.36
C ASP A 116 -7.77 -16.79 -19.84
N VAL A 117 -8.75 -16.00 -19.47
CA VAL A 117 -9.19 -15.87 -18.06
C VAL A 117 -10.02 -17.06 -17.59
N ASP A 118 -10.68 -17.78 -18.50
CA ASP A 118 -11.59 -18.87 -18.19
C ASP A 118 -10.84 -20.11 -17.67
N HIS A 119 -9.67 -20.39 -18.22
CA HIS A 119 -8.81 -21.49 -17.80
C HIS A 119 -7.71 -21.06 -16.82
N THR A 120 -7.75 -19.82 -16.34
CA THR A 120 -6.73 -19.28 -15.43
C THR A 120 -7.29 -19.10 -14.02
N VAL A 121 -6.53 -19.51 -13.02
CA VAL A 121 -6.83 -19.29 -11.61
C VAL A 121 -5.84 -18.27 -11.06
N PHE A 122 -6.35 -17.17 -10.53
CA PHE A 122 -5.54 -16.12 -9.92
C PHE A 122 -5.44 -16.28 -8.42
N SER A 123 -4.26 -16.09 -7.88
CA SER A 123 -3.99 -16.19 -6.45
C SER A 123 -2.85 -15.26 -6.05
N TYR A 124 -2.52 -15.25 -4.76
CA TYR A 124 -1.40 -14.47 -4.23
C TYR A 124 -0.65 -15.23 -3.13
N ILE A 125 0.60 -14.85 -2.91
CA ILE A 125 1.38 -15.33 -1.78
C ILE A 125 1.14 -14.41 -0.58
N PRO A 126 0.56 -14.91 0.53
CA PRO A 126 0.28 -14.09 1.71
C PRO A 126 1.59 -13.60 2.37
N ASN A 127 1.55 -12.46 3.11
CA ASN A 127 0.39 -11.61 3.33
C ASN A 127 0.52 -10.28 2.58
N THR A 128 1.74 -9.83 2.28
CA THR A 128 2.03 -8.48 1.78
C THR A 128 1.40 -8.20 0.41
N ALA A 129 1.29 -9.23 -0.43
CA ALA A 129 0.72 -9.11 -1.78
C ALA A 129 -0.81 -8.95 -1.80
N GLU A 130 -1.51 -9.15 -0.69
CA GLU A 130 -2.97 -9.20 -0.64
C GLU A 130 -3.65 -7.94 -1.17
N VAL A 131 -3.18 -6.76 -0.77
CA VAL A 131 -3.78 -5.48 -1.22
C VAL A 131 -3.58 -5.26 -2.72
N ALA A 132 -2.39 -5.56 -3.24
CA ALA A 132 -2.12 -5.50 -4.67
C ALA A 132 -2.98 -6.51 -5.45
N TYR A 133 -3.20 -7.69 -4.88
CA TYR A 133 -4.10 -8.68 -5.46
C TYR A 133 -5.55 -8.17 -5.58
N TYR A 134 -6.09 -7.50 -4.58
CA TYR A 134 -7.42 -6.86 -4.68
C TYR A 134 -7.46 -5.78 -5.76
N GLY A 135 -6.38 -5.04 -5.93
CA GLY A 135 -6.24 -4.09 -7.04
C GLY A 135 -6.28 -4.77 -8.40
N MET A 136 -5.53 -5.86 -8.55
CA MET A 136 -5.53 -6.69 -9.76
C MET A 136 -6.93 -7.22 -10.09
N LEU A 137 -7.64 -7.77 -9.10
CA LEU A 137 -9.02 -8.24 -9.30
C LEU A 137 -9.97 -7.11 -9.72
N SER A 138 -9.79 -5.91 -9.17
CA SER A 138 -10.55 -4.72 -9.59
C SER A 138 -10.28 -4.37 -11.05
N GLY A 139 -9.03 -4.45 -11.48
CA GLY A 139 -8.64 -4.23 -12.87
C GLY A 139 -9.21 -5.29 -13.81
N PHE A 140 -9.16 -6.57 -13.44
CA PHE A 140 -9.79 -7.63 -14.23
C PHE A 140 -11.31 -7.46 -14.36
N LYS A 141 -11.97 -7.11 -13.26
CA LYS A 141 -13.42 -6.83 -13.30
C LYS A 141 -13.74 -5.71 -14.29
N LYS A 142 -12.94 -4.65 -14.30
CA LYS A 142 -13.09 -3.55 -15.26
C LYS A 142 -12.92 -4.03 -16.70
N TYR A 143 -11.86 -4.78 -16.97
CA TYR A 143 -11.57 -5.35 -18.28
C TYR A 143 -12.74 -6.25 -18.77
N LEU A 144 -13.18 -7.21 -17.95
CA LEU A 144 -14.30 -8.08 -18.31
C LEU A 144 -15.59 -7.30 -18.57
N ASN A 145 -15.89 -6.29 -17.76
CA ASN A 145 -17.08 -5.47 -17.99
C ASN A 145 -17.00 -4.72 -19.32
N GLU A 146 -15.84 -4.16 -19.67
CA GLU A 146 -15.62 -3.50 -20.97
C GLU A 146 -15.81 -4.50 -22.12
N THR A 147 -15.22 -5.69 -22.03
CA THR A 147 -15.37 -6.76 -23.03
C THR A 147 -16.83 -7.19 -23.20
N LYS A 148 -17.56 -7.39 -22.11
CA LYS A 148 -18.98 -7.77 -22.12
C LYS A 148 -19.87 -6.70 -22.73
N ILE A 149 -19.60 -5.44 -22.42
CA ILE A 149 -20.31 -4.30 -23.01
C ILE A 149 -20.08 -4.27 -24.52
N GLU A 150 -18.84 -4.47 -24.97
CA GLU A 150 -18.50 -4.53 -26.38
C GLU A 150 -19.17 -5.71 -27.09
N GLN A 151 -19.18 -6.88 -26.47
CA GLN A 151 -19.90 -8.07 -27.01
C GLN A 151 -21.37 -7.79 -27.19
N ILE A 152 -22.04 -7.25 -26.17
CA ILE A 152 -23.48 -6.94 -26.23
C ILE A 152 -23.77 -5.84 -27.27
N ALA A 153 -22.92 -4.80 -27.32
CA ALA A 153 -23.11 -3.68 -28.25
C ALA A 153 -22.91 -4.07 -29.72
N ASN A 154 -22.14 -5.11 -30.00
CA ASN A 154 -21.85 -5.62 -31.33
C ASN A 154 -22.84 -6.72 -31.80
N LEU A 155 -23.84 -7.09 -31.00
CA LEU A 155 -24.87 -8.00 -31.43
C LEU A 155 -25.73 -7.32 -32.49
N ASP A 156 -26.10 -8.06 -33.52
CA ASP A 156 -26.95 -7.61 -34.61
C ASP A 156 -28.44 -7.84 -34.36
N HIS A 157 -28.77 -8.37 -33.16
CA HIS A 157 -30.12 -8.69 -32.69
C HIS A 157 -30.28 -8.31 -31.20
N VAL A 158 -31.53 -8.31 -30.74
CA VAL A 158 -31.81 -8.17 -29.32
C VAL A 158 -31.51 -9.49 -28.61
N PRO A 159 -30.54 -9.52 -27.69
CA PRO A 159 -30.13 -10.77 -27.06
C PRO A 159 -31.25 -11.40 -26.22
N SER A 160 -31.32 -12.71 -26.22
CA SER A 160 -32.18 -13.47 -25.32
C SER A 160 -31.68 -13.37 -23.89
N LYS A 161 -32.49 -13.76 -22.93
CA LYS A 161 -32.10 -13.78 -21.53
C LYS A 161 -31.00 -14.78 -21.26
N GLU A 162 -31.05 -15.91 -21.93
CA GLU A 162 -30.03 -16.97 -21.86
C GLU A 162 -28.68 -16.47 -22.38
N GLU A 163 -28.67 -15.83 -23.54
CA GLU A 163 -27.49 -15.21 -24.14
C GLU A 163 -26.85 -14.16 -23.24
N LEU A 164 -27.69 -13.33 -22.59
CA LEU A 164 -27.20 -12.36 -21.61
C LEU A 164 -26.60 -13.04 -20.36
N TYR A 165 -27.17 -14.14 -19.90
CA TYR A 165 -26.62 -14.90 -18.79
C TYR A 165 -25.25 -15.50 -19.15
N ASP A 166 -25.08 -16.01 -20.35
CA ASP A 166 -23.83 -16.56 -20.82
C ASP A 166 -22.74 -15.46 -20.89
N ILE A 167 -23.05 -14.32 -21.54
CA ILE A 167 -22.10 -13.20 -21.64
C ILE A 167 -21.76 -12.62 -20.25
N LEU A 168 -22.74 -12.46 -19.38
CA LEU A 168 -22.55 -11.85 -18.06
C LEU A 168 -22.00 -12.84 -17.03
N GLY A 169 -22.11 -14.13 -17.27
CA GLY A 169 -21.71 -15.20 -16.37
C GLY A 169 -20.20 -15.33 -16.19
N ASP A 170 -19.40 -14.86 -17.15
CA ASP A 170 -17.94 -14.92 -17.06
C ASP A 170 -17.40 -14.09 -15.90
N PHE A 171 -16.52 -14.68 -15.14
CA PHE A 171 -15.86 -14.04 -14.00
C PHE A 171 -14.41 -14.56 -13.84
N VAL A 172 -13.58 -13.72 -13.26
CA VAL A 172 -12.20 -14.11 -12.95
C VAL A 172 -12.19 -15.08 -11.78
N ARG A 173 -11.70 -16.29 -12.02
CA ARG A 173 -11.53 -17.28 -10.96
C ARG A 173 -10.39 -16.90 -10.03
N SER A 174 -10.75 -16.60 -8.79
CA SER A 174 -9.80 -16.20 -7.76
C SER A 174 -9.88 -17.14 -6.56
N GLU A 175 -8.74 -17.75 -6.19
CA GLU A 175 -8.68 -18.73 -5.14
C GLU A 175 -7.51 -18.43 -4.20
N LYS A 176 -7.66 -18.69 -2.93
CA LYS A 176 -6.57 -18.65 -1.96
C LYS A 176 -5.88 -20.00 -1.90
N ILE A 177 -4.86 -20.20 -2.71
CA ILE A 177 -4.14 -21.48 -2.82
C ILE A 177 -2.91 -21.57 -1.90
N ALA A 178 -2.47 -20.46 -1.32
CA ALA A 178 -1.35 -20.40 -0.39
C ALA A 178 -1.78 -19.89 0.98
N TRP A 179 -1.33 -20.57 2.03
CA TRP A 179 -1.56 -20.21 3.43
C TRP A 179 -0.23 -19.99 4.13
N LYS A 180 -0.14 -18.98 4.95
CA LYS A 180 1.05 -18.71 5.74
C LYS A 180 0.82 -19.14 7.19
N ASP A 181 1.26 -20.33 7.52
CA ASP A 181 1.11 -20.90 8.86
C ASP A 181 2.28 -20.58 9.80
N ILE A 182 3.43 -20.18 9.24
CA ILE A 182 4.65 -19.92 10.00
C ILE A 182 5.11 -18.48 9.83
N LYS A 183 5.69 -17.91 10.91
CA LYS A 183 6.28 -16.57 10.88
C LYS A 183 7.67 -16.52 10.21
N LEU A 184 8.23 -17.65 9.84
CA LEU A 184 9.54 -17.75 9.21
C LEU A 184 9.54 -17.15 7.80
N ARG A 185 10.68 -16.57 7.43
CA ARG A 185 10.93 -16.06 6.08
C ARG A 185 11.85 -17.03 5.36
N THR A 186 11.49 -17.44 4.15
CA THR A 186 12.20 -18.46 3.37
C THR A 186 13.64 -18.10 3.00
N PHE A 187 13.99 -16.83 3.06
CA PHE A 187 15.34 -16.33 2.75
C PHE A 187 16.19 -15.97 3.98
N ILE A 188 15.66 -16.19 5.18
CA ILE A 188 16.39 -16.03 6.44
C ILE A 188 16.55 -17.44 7.02
N THR A 189 17.74 -17.99 6.92
CA THR A 189 18.11 -19.20 7.66
C THR A 189 18.29 -18.83 9.13
N GLU A 190 17.72 -19.63 10.03
CA GLU A 190 18.09 -19.54 11.42
C GLU A 190 19.59 -19.89 11.52
N GLY A 191 20.39 -18.92 11.95
CA GLY A 191 21.80 -19.20 12.26
C GLY A 191 21.86 -20.16 13.44
N ASN A 192 22.52 -21.29 13.26
CA ASN A 192 22.91 -22.20 14.34
C ASN A 192 23.90 -21.53 15.25
#